data_ca5ebe8e8b0733c6f8587a9a26bfeed0
#
_entry.id   ca5ebe8e8b0733c6f8587a9a26bfeed0
#
_cell.length_a   1.000
_cell.length_b   1.000
_cell.length_c   1.000
_cell.angle_alpha   90.00
_cell.angle_beta   90.00
_cell.angle_gamma   90.00
#
_symmetry.space_group_name_H-M   'P 1'
#
loop_
_entity.id
_entity.type
_entity.pdbx_description
1 polymer ?
#
loop_
_entity_poly.entity_id
_entity_poly.type
_entity_poly.pdbx_seq_one_letter_code
_entity_poly.pdbx_strand_id
1 'polypeptide(L)' 'MKFQRIRDLREDNDVLQKDIAKLLGISQQYYSQYEKGDRTITINHLITLAKYYHTSIDYIVGLSDDKNIK' A
#
# COMPACT_ATOMS: atom_id res chain seq x y z
N MET A 1 -1.70 12.68 -2.32
CA MET A 1 -0.78 12.47 -1.17
C MET A 1 -0.01 11.18 -1.39
N LYS A 2 1.28 11.21 -1.16
CA LYS A 2 2.15 10.04 -1.39
C LYS A 2 2.48 9.35 -0.06
N PHE A 3 2.18 8.05 0.01
CA PHE A 3 2.60 7.21 1.13
C PHE A 3 3.71 6.28 0.65
N GLN A 4 4.95 6.67 0.88
CA GLN A 4 6.14 5.96 0.38
C GLN A 4 6.16 4.49 0.83
N ARG A 5 5.61 4.17 1.99
CA ARG A 5 5.63 2.82 2.53
C ARG A 5 4.80 1.82 1.73
N ILE A 6 3.83 2.29 0.93
CA ILE A 6 3.09 1.41 0.01
C ILE A 6 4.07 0.75 -0.96
N ARG A 7 4.94 1.54 -1.56
CA ARG A 7 5.97 1.04 -2.47
C ARG A 7 7.02 0.22 -1.74
N ASP A 8 7.49 0.71 -0.59
CA ASP A 8 8.51 0.03 0.20
C ASP A 8 8.06 -1.38 0.59
N LEU A 9 6.83 -1.52 1.08
CA LEU A 9 6.28 -2.82 1.45
C LEU A 9 6.17 -3.75 0.23
N ARG A 10 5.74 -3.20 -0.91
CA ARG A 10 5.63 -3.98 -2.13
C ARG A 10 7.00 -4.50 -2.57
N GLU A 11 8.01 -3.63 -2.61
CA GLU A 11 9.35 -4.00 -3.01
C GLU A 11 10.00 -4.97 -2.02
N ASP A 12 9.80 -4.74 -0.72
CA ASP A 12 10.34 -5.63 0.33
C ASP A 12 9.78 -7.04 0.22
N ASN A 13 8.58 -7.20 -0.30
CA ASN A 13 7.92 -8.50 -0.47
C ASN A 13 8.06 -9.05 -1.89
N ASP A 14 8.84 -8.41 -2.75
CA ASP A 14 9.09 -8.84 -4.13
C ASP A 14 7.81 -9.02 -4.94
N VAL A 15 6.82 -8.15 -4.71
CA VAL A 15 5.52 -8.20 -5.39
C VAL A 15 5.48 -7.13 -6.47
N LEU A 16 4.87 -7.48 -7.61
CA LEU A 16 4.75 -6.55 -8.74
C LEU A 16 3.53 -5.64 -8.57
N GLN A 17 3.60 -4.43 -9.17
CA GLN A 17 2.46 -3.51 -9.15
C GLN A 17 1.19 -4.15 -9.68
N LYS A 18 1.29 -4.95 -10.75
CA LYS A 18 0.13 -5.61 -11.34
C LYS A 18 -0.55 -6.58 -10.38
N ASP A 19 0.21 -7.21 -9.52
CA ASP A 19 -0.33 -8.16 -8.54
C ASP A 19 -1.11 -7.44 -7.45
N ILE A 20 -0.58 -6.32 -6.98
CA ILE A 20 -1.29 -5.51 -5.99
C ILE A 20 -2.53 -4.86 -6.60
N ALA A 21 -2.43 -4.38 -7.84
CA ALA A 21 -3.59 -3.83 -8.54
C ALA A 21 -4.71 -4.87 -8.64
N LYS A 22 -4.36 -6.11 -8.97
CA LYS A 22 -5.33 -7.21 -9.04
C LYS A 22 -5.96 -7.48 -7.67
N LEU A 23 -5.15 -7.46 -6.62
CA LEU A 23 -5.64 -7.64 -5.24
C LEU A 23 -6.66 -6.57 -4.87
N LEU A 24 -6.42 -5.32 -5.28
CA LEU A 24 -7.30 -4.20 -4.99
C LEU A 24 -8.47 -4.05 -5.97
N GLY A 25 -8.48 -4.83 -7.06
CA GLY A 25 -9.53 -4.76 -8.06
C GLY A 25 -9.47 -3.51 -8.93
N ILE A 26 -8.28 -2.98 -9.15
CA ILE A 26 -8.04 -1.76 -9.96
C ILE A 26 -6.99 -2.06 -11.02
N SER A 27 -6.84 -1.14 -11.99
CA SER A 27 -5.80 -1.29 -13.01
C SER A 27 -4.42 -1.04 -12.42
N GLN A 28 -3.39 -1.58 -13.06
CA GLN A 28 -2.00 -1.31 -12.67
C GLN A 28 -1.70 0.18 -12.76
N GLN A 29 -2.21 0.85 -13.77
CA GLN A 29 -2.01 2.27 -13.99
C GLN A 29 -2.61 3.10 -12.85
N TYR A 30 -3.81 2.72 -12.40
CA TYR A 30 -4.46 3.35 -11.26
C TYR A 30 -3.64 3.15 -9.99
N TYR A 31 -3.20 1.93 -9.73
CA TYR A 31 -2.37 1.63 -8.57
C TYR A 31 -1.04 2.41 -8.60
N SER A 32 -0.42 2.51 -9.80
CA SER A 32 0.82 3.27 -9.97
C SER A 32 0.66 4.73 -9.52
N GLN A 33 -0.52 5.32 -9.74
CA GLN A 33 -0.82 6.68 -9.28
C GLN A 33 -0.82 6.79 -7.76
N TYR A 34 -1.23 5.73 -7.07
CA TYR A 34 -1.12 5.67 -5.61
C TYR A 34 0.35 5.77 -5.16
N GLU A 35 1.24 5.02 -5.79
CA GLU A 35 2.66 5.02 -5.42
C GLU A 35 3.34 6.36 -5.74
N LYS A 36 2.92 7.02 -6.82
CA LYS A 36 3.47 8.32 -7.22
C LYS A 36 2.92 9.48 -6.39
N GLY A 37 1.80 9.29 -5.70
CA GLY A 37 1.13 10.35 -4.99
C GLY A 37 0.20 11.20 -5.84
N ASP A 38 -0.02 10.81 -7.10
CA ASP A 38 -0.96 11.49 -8.01
C ASP A 38 -2.41 11.25 -7.59
N ARG A 39 -2.65 10.22 -6.82
CA ARG A 39 -3.97 9.86 -6.31
C ARG A 39 -3.80 9.34 -4.87
N THR A 40 -4.64 9.85 -3.97
CA THR A 40 -4.62 9.41 -2.57
C THR A 40 -5.36 8.08 -2.43
N ILE A 41 -4.71 7.08 -1.83
CA ILE A 41 -5.29 5.76 -1.62
C ILE A 41 -6.48 5.84 -0.65
N THR A 42 -7.56 5.11 -0.97
CA THR A 42 -8.75 5.07 -0.14
C THR A 42 -8.52 4.21 1.10
N ILE A 43 -9.36 4.46 2.14
CA ILE A 43 -9.26 3.69 3.38
C ILE A 43 -9.50 2.19 3.14
N ASN A 44 -10.42 1.84 2.24
CA ASN A 44 -10.69 0.43 1.92
C ASN A 44 -9.45 -0.26 1.36
N HIS A 45 -8.73 0.39 0.48
CA HIS A 45 -7.51 -0.15 -0.10
C HIS A 45 -6.38 -0.21 0.93
N LEU A 46 -6.30 0.79 1.83
CA LEU A 46 -5.33 0.76 2.93
C LEU A 46 -5.55 -0.44 3.85
N ILE A 47 -6.81 -0.73 4.18
CA ILE A 47 -7.17 -1.88 5.02
C ILE A 47 -6.71 -3.18 4.33
N THR A 48 -6.99 -3.31 3.03
CA THR A 48 -6.60 -4.49 2.26
C THR A 48 -5.08 -4.67 2.26
N LEU A 49 -4.33 -3.60 2.03
CA LEU A 49 -2.87 -3.65 2.03
C LEU A 49 -2.31 -3.97 3.41
N ALA A 50 -2.86 -3.38 4.47
CA ALA A 50 -2.42 -3.65 5.83
C ALA A 50 -2.59 -5.13 6.18
N LYS A 51 -3.71 -5.73 5.79
CA LYS A 51 -3.96 -7.15 5.99
C LYS A 51 -3.02 -8.02 5.15
N TYR A 52 -2.83 -7.64 3.91
CA TYR A 52 -1.97 -8.38 2.98
C TYR A 52 -0.51 -8.41 3.46
N TYR A 53 0.01 -7.27 3.89
CA TYR A 53 1.40 -7.15 4.35
C TYR A 53 1.57 -7.46 5.83
N HIS A 54 0.51 -7.80 6.56
CA HIS A 54 0.54 -8.08 8.00
C HIS A 54 1.14 -6.90 8.78
N THR A 55 0.65 -5.71 8.49
CA THR A 55 1.08 -4.48 9.17
C THR A 55 -0.13 -3.63 9.52
N SER A 56 0.10 -2.47 10.13
CA SER A 56 -0.97 -1.54 10.50
C SER A 56 -1.12 -0.43 9.48
N ILE A 57 -2.32 0.15 9.42
CA ILE A 57 -2.55 1.36 8.63
C ILE A 57 -1.67 2.50 9.15
N ASP A 58 -1.51 2.59 10.49
CA ASP A 58 -0.65 3.60 11.11
C ASP A 58 0.77 3.56 10.56
N TYR A 59 1.32 2.35 10.38
CA TYR A 59 2.64 2.20 9.78
C TYR A 59 2.65 2.69 8.33
N ILE A 60 1.65 2.29 7.55
CA ILE A 60 1.59 2.63 6.12
C ILE A 60 1.54 4.14 5.92
N VAL A 61 0.74 4.84 6.72
CA VAL A 61 0.57 6.30 6.58
C VAL A 61 1.59 7.12 7.36
N GLY A 62 2.50 6.47 8.08
CA GLY A 62 3.60 7.15 8.75
C GLY A 62 3.33 7.62 10.17
N LEU A 63 2.22 7.20 10.78
CA LEU A 63 1.90 7.55 12.17
C LEU A 63 2.63 6.66 13.17
N SER A 64 3.18 5.55 12.73
CA SER A 64 3.94 4.61 13.54
C SER A 64 5.14 4.12 12.74
N ASP A 65 6.27 3.89 13.41
CA ASP A 65 7.45 3.28 12.79
C ASP A 65 7.50 1.78 13.06
N ASP A 66 6.54 1.24 13.79
CA ASP A 66 6.47 -0.19 14.09
C ASP A 66 5.69 -0.90 12.99
N LYS A 67 6.39 -1.72 12.23
CA LYS A 67 5.84 -2.49 11.10
C LYS A 67 4.93 -3.62 11.56
N ASN A 68 5.12 -4.11 12.79
CA ASN A 68 4.38 -5.26 13.29
C ASN A 68 3.01 -4.86 13.82
N ILE A 69 2.02 -5.72 13.59
CA ILE A 69 0.69 -5.56 14.18
C ILE A 69 0.80 -5.91 15.67
N LYS A 70 0.26 -5.02 16.49
CA LYS A 70 0.22 -5.25 17.95
C LYS A 70 -1.11 -5.84 18.36
#